data_c5b5278c77eea1ad1c764644171d9a53
#
_entry.id   c5b5278c77eea1ad1c764644171d9a53
#
_cell.length_a   1.000
_cell.length_b   1.000
_cell.length_c   1.000
_cell.angle_alpha   90.00
_cell.angle_beta   90.00
_cell.angle_gamma   90.00
#
_symmetry.space_group_name_H-M   'P 1'
#
loop_
_entity.id
_entity.type
_entity.pdbx_description
1 polymer ?
#
loop_
_entity_poly.entity_id
_entity_poly.type
_entity_poly.pdbx_seq_one_letter_code
_entity_poly.pdbx_strand_id
1 'polypeptide(L)'
;MISYSKLSDNELQKMAASGDRNAEEQLAKRYSRSVRICARPFFLAGGDSEDLIQEGMFGLLSAIRQYDGRQNASFKTFAEHCIRNRILSAVRSASAPKHTPLNEGLSLDSLLSDESQIPLLAYTEMFRRTPEEQVLARENTKELFSSFKECLSKYENTVLEQYLDGLSYNEIAKSTGKDTKAVDNAIQRIRRKLAQKLNSGDISGS
;
A
#
# COMPACT_ATOMS: atom_id res chain seq x y z
N MET A 1 -29.06 5.43 20.62
CA MET A 1 -27.76 4.82 20.29
C MET A 1 -27.27 5.46 19.00
N ILE A 2 -26.12 6.15 19.01
CA ILE A 2 -25.59 6.85 17.82
C ILE A 2 -25.08 5.78 16.83
N SER A 3 -25.52 5.87 15.58
CA SER A 3 -25.03 4.97 14.52
C SER A 3 -23.83 5.60 13.83
N TYR A 4 -22.62 5.35 14.33
CA TYR A 4 -21.35 5.89 13.81
C TYR A 4 -21.12 5.57 12.32
N SER A 5 -21.69 4.47 11.80
CA SER A 5 -21.54 4.09 10.40
C SER A 5 -22.16 5.06 9.42
N LYS A 6 -23.18 5.83 9.85
CA LYS A 6 -23.91 6.79 9.03
C LYS A 6 -23.34 8.21 9.05
N LEU A 7 -22.43 8.49 9.99
CA LEU A 7 -21.80 9.79 10.13
C LEU A 7 -20.75 10.02 9.03
N SER A 8 -20.62 11.28 8.61
CA SER A 8 -19.56 11.72 7.70
C SER A 8 -18.18 11.66 8.37
N ASP A 9 -17.11 11.64 7.56
CA ASP A 9 -15.74 11.66 8.09
C ASP A 9 -15.46 12.87 8.96
N ASN A 10 -15.99 14.05 8.59
CA ASN A 10 -15.82 15.28 9.35
C ASN A 10 -16.55 15.23 10.71
N GLU A 11 -17.73 14.63 10.77
CA GLU A 11 -18.46 14.45 12.04
C GLU A 11 -17.74 13.47 12.95
N LEU A 12 -17.33 12.33 12.41
CA LEU A 12 -16.56 11.33 13.16
C LEU A 12 -15.24 11.92 13.66
N GLN A 13 -14.54 12.71 12.83
CA GLN A 13 -13.28 13.34 13.21
C GLN A 13 -13.45 14.34 14.36
N LYS A 14 -14.48 15.18 14.31
CA LYS A 14 -14.78 16.12 15.41
C LYS A 14 -15.08 15.39 16.72
N MET A 15 -15.84 14.30 16.66
CA MET A 15 -16.14 13.47 17.83
C MET A 15 -14.86 12.78 18.35
N ALA A 16 -14.04 12.22 17.49
CA ALA A 16 -12.76 11.61 17.85
C ALA A 16 -11.80 12.63 18.46
N ALA A 17 -11.70 13.85 17.91
CA ALA A 17 -10.90 14.93 18.46
C ALA A 17 -11.38 15.39 19.86
N SER A 18 -12.67 15.23 20.17
CA SER A 18 -13.23 15.47 21.51
C SER A 18 -13.08 14.27 22.48
N GLY A 19 -12.42 13.18 22.04
CA GLY A 19 -12.12 12.01 22.87
C GLY A 19 -13.08 10.82 22.71
N ASP A 20 -14.00 10.85 21.73
CA ASP A 20 -14.87 9.71 21.44
C ASP A 20 -14.10 8.59 20.74
N ARG A 21 -13.77 7.55 21.51
CA ARG A 21 -13.04 6.36 21.03
C ARG A 21 -13.81 5.56 19.99
N ASN A 22 -15.14 5.53 20.04
CA ASN A 22 -15.94 4.81 19.06
C ASN A 22 -15.89 5.50 17.69
N ALA A 23 -15.87 6.84 17.68
CA ALA A 23 -15.69 7.63 16.47
C ALA A 23 -14.27 7.43 15.88
N GLU A 24 -13.21 7.42 16.73
CA GLU A 24 -11.84 7.11 16.31
C GLU A 24 -11.75 5.71 15.69
N GLU A 25 -12.32 4.70 16.36
CA GLU A 25 -12.36 3.32 15.85
C GLU A 25 -13.12 3.19 14.53
N GLN A 26 -14.24 3.89 14.39
CA GLN A 26 -15.01 3.90 13.15
C GLN A 26 -14.23 4.51 11.98
N LEU A 27 -13.51 5.61 12.19
CA LEU A 27 -12.61 6.18 11.20
C LEU A 27 -11.45 5.22 10.87
N ALA A 28 -10.82 4.63 11.88
CA ALA A 28 -9.75 3.67 11.68
C ALA A 28 -10.21 2.47 10.84
N LYS A 29 -11.40 1.93 11.10
CA LYS A 29 -12.02 0.87 10.29
C LYS A 29 -12.27 1.33 8.85
N ARG A 30 -12.85 2.52 8.66
CA ARG A 30 -13.18 3.08 7.33
C ARG A 30 -11.94 3.27 6.45
N TYR A 31 -10.84 3.74 7.04
CA TYR A 31 -9.59 4.03 6.34
C TYR A 31 -8.57 2.89 6.34
N SER A 32 -8.82 1.79 7.04
CA SER A 32 -7.91 0.64 7.09
C SER A 32 -7.54 0.09 5.70
N ARG A 33 -8.50 0.12 4.77
CA ARG A 33 -8.30 -0.26 3.37
C ARG A 33 -7.34 0.69 2.65
N SER A 34 -7.51 2.00 2.84
CA SER A 34 -6.61 3.02 2.29
C SER A 34 -5.19 2.88 2.82
N VAL A 35 -5.04 2.56 4.12
CA VAL A 35 -3.73 2.27 4.72
C VAL A 35 -3.05 1.10 4.01
N ARG A 36 -3.76 -0.01 3.80
CA ARG A 36 -3.21 -1.18 3.09
C ARG A 36 -2.81 -0.84 1.65
N ILE A 37 -3.64 -0.09 0.93
CA ILE A 37 -3.31 0.35 -0.44
C ILE A 37 -2.04 1.21 -0.44
N CYS A 38 -1.90 2.13 0.52
CA CYS A 38 -0.70 2.98 0.63
C CYS A 38 0.56 2.21 1.02
N ALA A 39 0.44 1.14 1.82
CA ALA A 39 1.59 0.36 2.29
C ALA A 39 2.14 -0.62 1.24
N ARG A 40 1.28 -1.17 0.38
CA ARG A 40 1.63 -2.25 -0.57
C ARG A 40 2.75 -1.97 -1.56
N PRO A 41 2.92 -0.74 -2.09
CA PRO A 41 4.03 -0.42 -2.97
C PRO A 41 5.40 -0.42 -2.29
N PHE A 42 5.43 -0.45 -0.96
CA PHE A 42 6.67 -0.31 -0.20
C PHE A 42 7.11 -1.64 0.40
N PHE A 43 8.43 -1.79 0.50
CA PHE A 43 9.08 -2.89 1.19
C PHE A 43 9.86 -2.34 2.40
N LEU A 44 9.79 -3.03 3.53
CA LEU A 44 10.58 -2.70 4.71
C LEU A 44 11.74 -3.71 4.78
N ALA A 45 12.98 -3.23 4.70
CA ALA A 45 14.14 -4.09 4.87
C ALA A 45 14.12 -4.70 6.29
N GLY A 46 14.10 -6.03 6.37
CA GLY A 46 14.02 -6.76 7.64
C GLY A 46 12.65 -6.77 8.34
N GLY A 47 11.62 -6.19 7.73
CA GLY A 47 10.23 -6.21 8.22
C GLY A 47 9.28 -6.90 7.24
N ASP A 48 8.06 -7.18 7.70
CA ASP A 48 7.01 -7.67 6.83
C ASP A 48 6.06 -6.55 6.35
N SER A 49 5.13 -6.90 5.47
CA SER A 49 4.13 -5.94 4.98
C SER A 49 3.17 -5.47 6.08
N GLU A 50 3.01 -6.24 7.15
CA GLU A 50 2.15 -5.91 8.27
C GLU A 50 2.76 -4.79 9.12
N ASP A 51 4.09 -4.75 9.27
CA ASP A 51 4.81 -3.67 9.95
C ASP A 51 4.55 -2.31 9.27
N LEU A 52 4.59 -2.27 7.93
CA LEU A 52 4.25 -1.06 7.18
C LEU A 52 2.78 -0.66 7.30
N ILE A 53 1.88 -1.62 7.37
CA ILE A 53 0.46 -1.36 7.62
C ILE A 53 0.27 -0.76 9.02
N GLN A 54 0.98 -1.27 10.04
CA GLN A 54 0.95 -0.71 11.39
C GLN A 54 1.48 0.72 11.41
N GLU A 55 2.60 0.99 10.75
CA GLU A 55 3.13 2.37 10.62
C GLU A 55 2.13 3.29 9.92
N GLY A 56 1.48 2.82 8.86
CA GLY A 56 0.40 3.55 8.20
C GLY A 56 -0.80 3.81 9.11
N MET A 57 -1.17 2.85 9.97
CA MET A 57 -2.23 3.03 10.98
C MET A 57 -1.85 4.10 12.02
N PHE A 58 -0.58 4.16 12.46
CA PHE A 58 -0.11 5.26 13.32
C PHE A 58 -0.21 6.61 12.61
N GLY A 59 0.09 6.68 11.32
CA GLY A 59 -0.12 7.87 10.49
C GLY A 59 -1.58 8.30 10.45
N LEU A 60 -2.50 7.35 10.28
CA LEU A 60 -3.94 7.59 10.30
C LEU A 60 -4.42 8.12 11.67
N LEU A 61 -4.01 7.49 12.76
CA LEU A 61 -4.38 7.93 14.12
C LEU A 61 -3.86 9.35 14.40
N SER A 62 -2.65 9.67 13.95
CA SER A 62 -2.12 11.04 14.01
C SER A 62 -3.00 12.01 13.23
N ALA A 63 -3.43 11.63 12.02
CA ALA A 63 -4.31 12.46 11.21
C ALA A 63 -5.67 12.72 11.88
N ILE A 64 -6.28 11.69 12.47
CA ILE A 64 -7.56 11.82 13.17
C ILE A 64 -7.47 12.85 14.30
N ARG A 65 -6.34 12.88 15.01
CA ARG A 65 -6.13 13.78 16.17
C ARG A 65 -5.70 15.19 15.77
N GLN A 66 -4.99 15.35 14.67
CA GLN A 66 -4.34 16.62 14.27
C GLN A 66 -5.10 17.37 13.18
N TYR A 67 -6.06 16.75 12.51
CA TYR A 67 -6.79 17.41 11.44
C TYR A 67 -7.56 18.63 11.95
N ASP A 68 -7.30 19.79 11.33
CA ASP A 68 -8.06 21.01 11.52
C ASP A 68 -8.90 21.26 10.26
N GLY A 69 -10.20 21.12 10.39
CA GLY A 69 -11.16 21.33 9.30
C GLY A 69 -11.23 22.75 8.74
N ARG A 70 -10.43 23.70 9.28
CA ARG A 70 -10.29 25.07 8.76
C ARG A 70 -9.38 25.15 7.54
N GLN A 71 -8.57 24.11 7.30
CA GLN A 71 -7.70 24.05 6.13
C GLN A 71 -8.51 23.62 4.89
N ASN A 72 -8.13 24.10 3.70
CA ASN A 72 -8.84 23.84 2.43
C ASN A 72 -8.73 22.37 1.93
N ALA A 73 -8.16 21.46 2.70
CA ALA A 73 -8.04 20.06 2.37
C ALA A 73 -9.10 19.21 3.08
N SER A 74 -9.67 18.22 2.39
CA SER A 74 -10.59 17.26 3.01
C SER A 74 -9.85 16.39 4.03
N PHE A 75 -10.57 15.87 5.05
CA PHE A 75 -10.01 14.91 5.99
C PHE A 75 -9.37 13.71 5.25
N LYS A 76 -10.01 13.21 4.20
CA LYS A 76 -9.46 12.12 3.37
C LYS A 76 -8.08 12.46 2.82
N THR A 77 -7.93 13.61 2.18
CA THR A 77 -6.66 14.05 1.58
C THR A 77 -5.58 14.20 2.64
N PHE A 78 -5.92 14.79 3.79
CA PHE A 78 -4.99 14.95 4.90
C PHE A 78 -4.57 13.61 5.51
N ALA A 79 -5.51 12.71 5.73
CA ALA A 79 -5.25 11.38 6.26
C ALA A 79 -4.34 10.56 5.32
N GLU A 80 -4.62 10.55 4.01
CA GLU A 80 -3.79 9.88 3.01
C GLU A 80 -2.35 10.42 2.99
N HIS A 81 -2.19 11.73 3.16
CA HIS A 81 -0.87 12.36 3.27
C HIS A 81 -0.12 11.93 4.54
N CYS A 82 -0.78 11.93 5.69
CA CYS A 82 -0.19 11.49 6.96
C CYS A 82 0.20 10.01 6.94
N ILE A 83 -0.68 9.13 6.42
CA ILE A 83 -0.42 7.71 6.24
C ILE A 83 0.84 7.51 5.40
N ARG A 84 0.91 8.15 4.24
CA ARG A 84 2.02 8.03 3.30
C ARG A 84 3.33 8.52 3.89
N ASN A 85 3.33 9.68 4.52
CA ASN A 85 4.53 10.24 5.15
C ASN A 85 5.06 9.33 6.25
N ARG A 86 4.19 8.72 7.03
CA ARG A 86 4.59 7.80 8.08
C ARG A 86 5.23 6.53 7.51
N ILE A 87 4.63 5.93 6.48
CA ILE A 87 5.17 4.77 5.76
C ILE A 87 6.54 5.11 5.16
N LEU A 88 6.66 6.22 4.44
CA LEU A 88 7.93 6.67 3.86
C LEU A 88 9.01 6.90 4.90
N SER A 89 8.66 7.47 6.06
CA SER A 89 9.59 7.68 7.17
C SER A 89 10.09 6.34 7.73
N ALA A 90 9.21 5.34 7.88
CA ALA A 90 9.58 4.00 8.33
C ALA A 90 10.52 3.31 7.34
N VAL A 91 10.22 3.35 6.04
CA VAL A 91 11.07 2.78 4.99
C VAL A 91 12.45 3.43 4.98
N ARG A 92 12.53 4.77 5.03
CA ARG A 92 13.82 5.49 5.10
C ARG A 92 14.62 5.13 6.35
N SER A 93 13.96 5.02 7.50
CA SER A 93 14.59 4.64 8.76
C SER A 93 15.18 3.23 8.70
N ALA A 94 14.47 2.28 8.12
CA ALA A 94 14.93 0.90 7.95
C ALA A 94 16.11 0.79 6.96
N SER A 95 16.15 1.65 5.95
CA SER A 95 17.21 1.68 4.94
C SER A 95 18.43 2.52 5.38
N ALA A 96 18.44 3.09 6.58
CA ALA A 96 19.56 3.91 7.06
C ALA A 96 20.83 3.07 7.29
N PRO A 97 22.04 3.57 6.97
CA PRO A 97 23.31 2.82 7.05
C PRO A 97 23.63 2.21 8.42
N LYS A 98 23.08 2.78 9.50
CA LYS A 98 23.23 2.25 10.87
C LYS A 98 22.60 0.86 11.08
N HIS A 99 21.73 0.45 10.20
CA HIS A 99 21.08 -0.86 10.24
C HIS A 99 21.70 -1.86 9.24
N THR A 100 22.67 -1.43 8.43
CA THR A 100 23.37 -2.25 7.44
C THR A 100 23.94 -3.55 8.01
N PRO A 101 24.60 -3.59 9.20
CA PRO A 101 25.13 -4.84 9.74
C PRO A 101 24.05 -5.88 10.10
N LEU A 102 22.85 -5.43 10.47
CA LEU A 102 21.71 -6.31 10.75
C LEU A 102 21.04 -6.81 9.45
N ASN A 103 21.04 -5.96 8.42
CA ASN A 103 20.44 -6.26 7.12
C ASN A 103 21.36 -7.11 6.23
N GLU A 104 22.71 -6.94 6.37
CA GLU A 104 23.71 -7.76 5.65
C GLU A 104 23.83 -9.18 6.21
N GLY A 105 23.43 -9.41 7.47
CA GLY A 105 23.35 -10.75 8.06
C GLY A 105 22.19 -11.60 7.51
N LEU A 106 21.35 -11.03 6.68
CA LEU A 106 20.21 -11.70 6.08
C LEU A 106 20.53 -12.17 4.68
N SER A 107 20.88 -13.48 4.59
CA SER A 107 20.59 -14.37 3.48
C SER A 107 21.04 -13.98 2.06
N LEU A 108 21.69 -14.91 1.40
CA LEU A 108 21.98 -14.94 -0.04
C LEU A 108 20.78 -14.58 -0.93
N ASP A 109 19.54 -14.73 -0.43
CA ASP A 109 18.30 -14.31 -1.07
C ASP A 109 18.13 -12.77 -1.16
N SER A 110 18.75 -12.02 -0.26
CA SER A 110 18.69 -10.55 -0.33
C SER A 110 19.57 -9.98 -1.44
N LEU A 111 20.59 -10.72 -1.90
CA LEU A 111 21.44 -10.34 -3.03
C LEU A 111 20.73 -10.50 -4.39
N LEU A 112 19.66 -11.27 -4.43
CA LEU A 112 18.79 -11.39 -5.61
C LEU A 112 17.65 -10.38 -5.62
N SER A 113 17.44 -9.63 -4.53
CA SER A 113 16.40 -8.62 -4.38
C SER A 113 16.96 -7.19 -4.46
N ASP A 114 17.69 -6.88 -5.51
CA ASP A 114 17.90 -5.48 -5.94
C ASP A 114 16.57 -4.79 -6.32
N GLU A 115 15.48 -5.56 -6.21
CA GLU A 115 14.09 -5.16 -6.44
C GLU A 115 13.50 -4.26 -5.34
N SER A 116 14.12 -4.14 -4.17
CA SER A 116 13.55 -3.37 -3.05
C SER A 116 13.65 -1.84 -3.23
N GLN A 117 14.45 -1.36 -4.19
CA GLN A 117 14.55 0.08 -4.48
C GLN A 117 13.62 0.55 -5.60
N ILE A 118 13.18 -0.34 -6.49
CA ILE A 118 12.38 0.00 -7.66
C ILE A 118 11.04 0.67 -7.28
N PRO A 119 10.24 0.17 -6.32
CA PRO A 119 8.98 0.82 -5.97
C PRO A 119 9.15 2.23 -5.37
N LEU A 120 10.22 2.45 -4.60
CA LEU A 120 10.48 3.75 -3.97
C LEU A 120 10.96 4.78 -5.00
N LEU A 121 11.86 4.38 -5.93
CA LEU A 121 12.33 5.23 -7.02
C LEU A 121 11.20 5.54 -8.00
N ALA A 122 10.45 4.55 -8.45
CA ALA A 122 9.28 4.74 -9.32
C ALA A 122 8.24 5.67 -8.68
N TYR A 123 8.03 5.54 -7.36
CA TYR A 123 7.09 6.38 -6.63
C TYR A 123 7.60 7.83 -6.49
N THR A 124 8.89 8.05 -6.19
CA THR A 124 9.47 9.40 -6.11
C THR A 124 9.56 10.08 -7.48
N GLU A 125 9.83 9.33 -8.54
CA GLU A 125 9.82 9.83 -9.91
C GLU A 125 8.41 10.20 -10.40
N MET A 126 7.38 9.45 -10.00
CA MET A 126 5.98 9.74 -10.35
C MET A 126 5.54 11.13 -9.85
N PHE A 127 6.11 11.63 -8.73
CA PHE A 127 5.84 12.99 -8.23
C PHE A 127 6.68 14.09 -8.91
N ARG A 128 7.75 13.73 -9.62
CA ARG A 128 8.60 14.67 -10.36
C ARG A 128 8.20 14.83 -11.83
N ARG A 129 7.29 14.00 -12.35
CA ARG A 129 6.88 14.00 -13.75
C ARG A 129 5.95 15.16 -14.08
N THR A 130 6.12 15.72 -15.26
CA THR A 130 5.17 16.69 -15.82
C THR A 130 3.79 16.05 -16.04
N PRO A 131 2.70 16.84 -16.16
CA PRO A 131 1.38 16.30 -16.44
C PRO A 131 1.32 15.40 -17.68
N GLU A 132 2.05 15.75 -18.74
CA GLU A 132 2.15 14.98 -19.97
C GLU A 132 2.86 13.63 -19.74
N GLU A 133 3.98 13.64 -19.03
CA GLU A 133 4.71 12.43 -18.65
C GLU A 133 3.87 11.50 -17.73
N GLN A 134 3.00 12.08 -16.90
CA GLN A 134 2.08 11.32 -16.09
C GLN A 134 1.00 10.60 -16.92
N VAL A 135 0.51 11.22 -17.99
CA VAL A 135 -0.49 10.60 -18.88
C VAL A 135 0.16 9.45 -19.66
N LEU A 136 1.32 9.66 -20.27
CA LEU A 136 2.07 8.61 -20.98
C LEU A 136 2.43 7.44 -20.07
N ALA A 137 2.90 7.73 -18.86
CA ALA A 137 3.21 6.69 -17.87
C ALA A 137 1.96 5.87 -17.46
N ARG A 138 0.79 6.51 -17.39
CA ARG A 138 -0.48 5.81 -17.10
C ARG A 138 -0.92 4.90 -18.24
N GLU A 139 -0.73 5.31 -19.50
CA GLU A 139 -1.06 4.49 -20.66
C GLU A 139 -0.15 3.28 -20.75
N ASN A 140 1.17 3.48 -20.68
CA ASN A 140 2.15 2.39 -20.67
C ASN A 140 1.92 1.42 -19.49
N THR A 141 1.56 1.95 -18.29
CA THR A 141 1.22 1.11 -17.13
C THR A 141 -0.03 0.29 -17.37
N LYS A 142 -1.04 0.82 -18.05
CA LYS A 142 -2.28 0.08 -18.36
C LYS A 142 -2.02 -1.06 -19.35
N GLU A 143 -1.23 -0.81 -20.38
CA GLU A 143 -0.87 -1.83 -21.38
C GLU A 143 -0.04 -2.95 -20.74
N LEU A 144 0.97 -2.58 -19.95
CA LEU A 144 1.76 -3.53 -19.16
C LEU A 144 0.88 -4.37 -18.23
N PHE A 145 -0.05 -3.72 -17.54
CA PHE A 145 -0.94 -4.40 -16.62
C PHE A 145 -1.90 -5.35 -17.32
N SER A 146 -2.44 -4.97 -18.49
CA SER A 146 -3.27 -5.83 -19.34
C SER A 146 -2.51 -7.06 -19.80
N SER A 147 -1.33 -6.86 -20.38
CA SER A 147 -0.44 -7.92 -20.83
C SER A 147 0.00 -8.85 -19.69
N PHE A 148 0.19 -8.31 -18.46
CA PHE A 148 0.51 -9.11 -17.29
C PHE A 148 -0.68 -9.97 -16.84
N LYS A 149 -1.91 -9.42 -16.87
CA LYS A 149 -3.12 -10.18 -16.53
C LYS A 149 -3.31 -11.42 -17.39
N GLU A 150 -2.91 -11.40 -18.64
CA GLU A 150 -2.97 -12.55 -19.54
C GLU A 150 -2.08 -13.71 -19.08
N CYS A 151 -0.99 -13.42 -18.38
CA CYS A 151 -0.07 -14.44 -17.83
C CYS A 151 -0.58 -15.07 -16.52
N LEU A 152 -1.66 -14.54 -15.94
CA LEU A 152 -2.22 -15.00 -14.68
C LEU A 152 -3.36 -15.98 -14.89
N SER A 153 -3.50 -16.97 -14.00
CA SER A 153 -4.70 -17.79 -13.93
C SER A 153 -5.92 -16.98 -13.50
N LYS A 154 -7.12 -17.46 -13.74
CA LYS A 154 -8.36 -16.80 -13.28
C LYS A 154 -8.35 -16.53 -11.78
N TYR A 155 -7.88 -17.49 -10.98
CA TYR A 155 -7.77 -17.32 -9.53
C TYR A 155 -6.73 -16.24 -9.15
N GLU A 156 -5.56 -16.26 -9.77
CA GLU A 156 -4.53 -15.23 -9.54
C GLU A 156 -5.01 -13.83 -9.93
N ASN A 157 -5.75 -13.70 -11.02
CA ASN A 157 -6.35 -12.42 -11.42
C ASN A 157 -7.35 -11.92 -10.36
N THR A 158 -8.25 -12.79 -9.88
CA THR A 158 -9.20 -12.41 -8.82
C THR A 158 -8.48 -12.01 -7.54
N VAL A 159 -7.46 -12.76 -7.14
CA VAL A 159 -6.64 -12.43 -5.96
C VAL A 159 -5.91 -11.10 -6.15
N LEU A 160 -5.31 -10.86 -7.32
CA LEU A 160 -4.62 -9.61 -7.63
C LEU A 160 -5.55 -8.41 -7.57
N GLU A 161 -6.73 -8.49 -8.20
CA GLU A 161 -7.72 -7.39 -8.19
C GLU A 161 -8.13 -7.05 -6.76
N GLN A 162 -8.54 -8.03 -5.97
CA GLN A 162 -8.94 -7.81 -4.59
C GLN A 162 -7.77 -7.32 -3.72
N TYR A 163 -6.57 -7.81 -3.98
CA TYR A 163 -5.37 -7.34 -3.31
C TYR A 163 -5.12 -5.86 -3.63
N LEU A 164 -5.12 -5.45 -4.89
CA LEU A 164 -4.95 -4.04 -5.30
C LEU A 164 -6.05 -3.14 -4.75
N ASP A 165 -7.25 -3.66 -4.63
CA ASP A 165 -8.38 -3.01 -3.97
C ASP A 165 -8.22 -2.84 -2.45
N GLY A 166 -7.18 -3.35 -1.83
CA GLY A 166 -6.88 -3.16 -0.40
C GLY A 166 -7.52 -4.18 0.53
N LEU A 167 -8.10 -5.29 0.03
CA LEU A 167 -8.62 -6.35 0.90
C LEU A 167 -7.47 -7.05 1.63
N SER A 168 -7.69 -7.41 2.89
CA SER A 168 -6.76 -8.27 3.65
C SER A 168 -6.79 -9.71 3.11
N TYR A 169 -5.77 -10.50 3.41
CA TYR A 169 -5.73 -11.91 3.02
C TYR A 169 -6.93 -12.71 3.54
N ASN A 170 -7.41 -12.39 4.74
CA ASN A 170 -8.62 -12.99 5.32
C ASN A 170 -9.89 -12.64 4.52
N GLU A 171 -10.03 -11.39 4.07
CA GLU A 171 -11.16 -10.95 3.26
C GLU A 171 -11.13 -11.60 1.87
N ILE A 172 -9.93 -11.68 1.25
CA ILE A 172 -9.71 -12.37 -0.04
C ILE A 172 -10.02 -13.87 0.09
N ALA A 173 -9.54 -14.51 1.16
CA ALA A 173 -9.78 -15.91 1.43
C ALA A 173 -11.30 -16.21 1.53
N LYS A 174 -12.04 -15.39 2.28
CA LYS A 174 -13.49 -15.49 2.42
C LYS A 174 -14.23 -15.31 1.09
N SER A 175 -13.81 -14.31 0.29
CA SER A 175 -14.48 -14.00 -0.99
C SER A 175 -14.22 -15.06 -2.05
N THR A 176 -13.05 -15.71 -2.03
CA THR A 176 -12.65 -16.73 -3.00
C THR A 176 -12.96 -18.16 -2.56
N GLY A 177 -13.45 -18.35 -1.33
CA GLY A 177 -13.72 -19.69 -0.75
C GLY A 177 -12.44 -20.53 -0.54
N LYS A 178 -11.29 -19.89 -0.38
CA LYS A 178 -9.98 -20.52 -0.13
C LYS A 178 -9.47 -20.13 1.25
N ASP A 179 -8.41 -20.79 1.72
CA ASP A 179 -7.72 -20.42 2.94
C ASP A 179 -6.71 -19.26 2.70
N THR A 180 -6.27 -18.63 3.78
CA THR A 180 -5.31 -17.52 3.73
C THR A 180 -3.95 -17.95 3.18
N LYS A 181 -3.55 -19.21 3.40
CA LYS A 181 -2.31 -19.76 2.86
C LYS A 181 -2.35 -19.88 1.34
N ALA A 182 -3.51 -20.28 0.78
CA ALA A 182 -3.70 -20.31 -0.67
C ALA A 182 -3.64 -18.91 -1.29
N VAL A 183 -4.16 -17.88 -0.60
CA VAL A 183 -4.06 -16.48 -1.02
C VAL A 183 -2.61 -16.02 -1.00
N ASP A 184 -1.87 -16.27 0.08
CA ASP A 184 -0.46 -15.92 0.20
C ASP A 184 0.37 -16.57 -0.90
N ASN A 185 0.22 -17.88 -1.11
CA ASN A 185 0.87 -18.60 -2.20
C ASN A 185 0.53 -18.02 -3.60
N ALA A 186 -0.70 -17.54 -3.79
CA ALA A 186 -1.09 -16.89 -5.05
C ALA A 186 -0.37 -15.55 -5.21
N ILE A 187 -0.30 -14.73 -4.18
CA ILE A 187 0.43 -13.45 -4.20
C ILE A 187 1.92 -13.67 -4.49
N GLN A 188 2.55 -14.69 -3.88
CA GLN A 188 3.95 -15.01 -4.14
C GLN A 188 4.17 -15.44 -5.60
N ARG A 189 3.25 -16.26 -6.18
CA ARG A 189 3.33 -16.62 -7.61
C ARG A 189 3.15 -15.43 -8.52
N ILE A 190 2.20 -14.53 -8.21
CA ILE A 190 1.97 -13.31 -8.96
C ILE A 190 3.23 -12.44 -8.96
N ARG A 191 3.86 -12.22 -7.80
CA ARG A 191 5.12 -11.46 -7.68
C ARG A 191 6.24 -12.05 -8.53
N ARG A 192 6.43 -13.38 -8.47
CA ARG A 192 7.44 -14.07 -9.27
C ARG A 192 7.19 -13.93 -10.78
N LYS A 193 5.94 -14.07 -11.23
CA LYS A 193 5.58 -13.88 -12.64
C LYS A 193 5.81 -12.44 -13.09
N LEU A 194 5.51 -11.45 -12.23
CA LEU A 194 5.76 -10.05 -12.52
C LEU A 194 7.25 -9.77 -12.66
N ALA A 195 8.06 -10.24 -11.72
CA ALA A 195 9.52 -10.10 -11.78
C ALA A 195 10.10 -10.75 -13.05
N GLN A 196 9.65 -11.94 -13.41
CA GLN A 196 10.07 -12.61 -14.65
C GLN A 196 9.73 -11.78 -15.89
N LYS A 197 8.53 -11.20 -15.97
CA LYS A 197 8.11 -10.39 -17.10
C LYS A 197 8.88 -9.08 -17.19
N LEU A 198 9.19 -8.45 -16.06
CA LEU A 198 10.03 -7.26 -15.99
C LEU A 198 11.47 -7.54 -16.46
N ASN A 199 12.03 -8.68 -16.06
CA ASN A 199 13.41 -9.07 -16.42
C ASN A 199 13.55 -9.61 -17.86
N SER A 200 12.49 -10.13 -18.46
CA SER A 200 12.51 -10.62 -19.85
C SER A 200 12.56 -9.55 -20.91
N GLY A 201 12.55 -8.27 -20.55
CA GLY A 201 12.73 -7.17 -21.48
C GLY A 201 11.55 -6.91 -22.43
N ASP A 202 10.41 -7.57 -22.24
CA ASP A 202 9.17 -7.36 -23.01
C ASP A 202 8.52 -5.96 -22.79
N ILE A 203 9.27 -5.06 -22.15
CA ILE A 203 8.86 -3.66 -21.87
C ILE A 203 9.52 -2.69 -22.85
N SER A 204 10.32 -3.19 -23.78
CA SER A 204 10.87 -2.37 -24.87
C SER A 204 9.81 -2.21 -25.95
N GLY A 205 8.80 -1.41 -25.66
CA GLY A 205 7.93 -0.82 -26.69
C GLY A 205 8.77 0.16 -27.51
N SER A 206 8.89 -0.13 -28.77
CA SER A 206 9.44 0.69 -29.84
C SER A 206 8.81 2.08 -29.85
#